data_d3cbefc9ada85d21852302fae9a118d6
#
_entry.id   d3cbefc9ada85d21852302fae9a118d6
#
_cell.length_a   1.000
_cell.length_b   1.000
_cell.length_c   1.000
_cell.angle_alpha   90.00
_cell.angle_beta   90.00
_cell.angle_gamma   90.00
#
_symmetry.space_group_name_H-M   'P 1'
#
loop_
_entity.id
_entity.type
_entity.pdbx_description
1 polymer ?
#
loop_
_entity_poly.entity_id
_entity_poly.type
_entity_poly.pdbx_seq_one_letter_code
_entity_poly.pdbx_strand_id
1 'polypeptide(L)'
;PCCPEGTAEDKIKRFYSEILECCLKRNVTPAVVKPNSAYYECVSVQAMLVLQQLIADYKSAGIPVILDAKRGDIGKSSAAYATAAYDVYKADAVTVSPWMGADSVGPFIRENSENGAYVLLRTSNKGAHDFQDLPVSRSDDPRDVAEAFYSVADKIMEWDANLGYLGAVVGATHPEELEKITAYTVAHKHEIPFLIPGVSI
;
A
#
# COMPACT_ATOMS: atom_id res chain seq x y z
N PRO A 1 -31.04 -6.63 2.04
CA PRO A 1 -30.54 -6.14 3.30
C PRO A 1 -30.90 -4.68 3.43
N CYS A 2 -31.71 -4.39 4.47
CA CYS A 2 -32.19 -3.03 4.72
C CYS A 2 -30.99 -2.14 4.99
N CYS A 3 -30.83 -1.08 4.20
CA CYS A 3 -29.86 -0.03 4.49
C CYS A 3 -30.24 0.58 5.84
N PRO A 4 -29.42 0.51 6.89
CA PRO A 4 -29.79 1.02 8.20
C PRO A 4 -30.06 2.53 8.13
N GLU A 5 -30.95 3.01 8.98
CA GLU A 5 -31.11 4.45 9.22
C GLU A 5 -29.80 5.03 9.75
N GLY A 6 -29.51 6.29 9.46
CA GLY A 6 -28.31 6.99 9.89
C GLY A 6 -27.55 7.65 8.74
N THR A 7 -26.51 8.40 9.10
CA THR A 7 -25.60 9.08 8.15
C THR A 7 -24.77 8.07 7.36
N ALA A 8 -24.08 8.53 6.31
CA ALA A 8 -23.16 7.68 5.55
C ALA A 8 -22.04 7.14 6.45
N GLU A 9 -21.55 7.97 7.36
CA GLU A 9 -20.52 7.64 8.35
C GLU A 9 -20.98 6.54 9.32
N ASP A 10 -22.23 6.63 9.80
CA ASP A 10 -22.81 5.61 10.69
C ASP A 10 -22.91 4.25 9.98
N LYS A 11 -23.31 4.27 8.71
CA LYS A 11 -23.41 3.07 7.89
C LYS A 11 -22.05 2.43 7.64
N ILE A 12 -21.04 3.23 7.31
CA ILE A 12 -19.65 2.77 7.14
C ILE A 12 -19.14 2.15 8.44
N LYS A 13 -19.24 2.87 9.54
CA LYS A 13 -18.78 2.41 10.85
C LYS A 13 -19.44 1.08 11.21
N ARG A 14 -20.74 1.04 11.16
CA ARG A 14 -21.53 -0.16 11.49
C ARG A 14 -21.14 -1.36 10.63
N PHE A 15 -21.07 -1.19 9.32
CA PHE A 15 -20.75 -2.26 8.37
C PHE A 15 -19.40 -2.91 8.70
N TYR A 16 -18.34 -2.11 8.84
CA TYR A 16 -17.01 -2.66 9.11
C TYR A 16 -16.83 -3.16 10.54
N SER A 17 -17.52 -2.58 11.53
CA SER A 17 -17.55 -3.13 12.89
C SER A 17 -18.26 -4.49 12.94
N GLU A 18 -19.39 -4.67 12.23
CA GLU A 18 -20.10 -5.96 12.14
C GLU A 18 -19.24 -7.03 11.43
N ILE A 19 -18.45 -6.67 10.42
CA ILE A 19 -17.48 -7.57 9.79
C ILE A 19 -16.43 -8.02 10.82
N LEU A 20 -15.82 -7.10 11.55
CA LEU A 20 -14.84 -7.41 12.58
C LEU A 20 -15.43 -8.36 13.64
N GLU A 21 -16.61 -8.04 14.17
CA GLU A 21 -17.30 -8.90 15.13
C GLU A 21 -17.57 -10.30 14.57
N CYS A 22 -18.01 -10.39 13.32
CA CYS A 22 -18.26 -11.66 12.66
C CYS A 22 -16.99 -12.51 12.54
N CYS A 23 -15.87 -11.89 12.16
CA CYS A 23 -14.57 -12.54 12.09
C CYS A 23 -14.14 -13.09 13.46
N LEU A 24 -14.25 -12.28 14.51
CA LEU A 24 -13.88 -12.65 15.87
C LEU A 24 -14.78 -13.79 16.41
N LYS A 25 -16.10 -13.69 16.22
CA LYS A 25 -17.06 -14.72 16.66
C LYS A 25 -16.83 -16.07 15.98
N ARG A 26 -16.35 -16.06 14.73
CA ARG A 26 -16.08 -17.28 13.96
C ARG A 26 -14.65 -17.79 14.10
N ASN A 27 -13.80 -17.08 14.83
CA ASN A 27 -12.36 -17.34 14.93
C ASN A 27 -11.68 -17.42 13.55
N VAL A 28 -12.08 -16.53 12.63
CA VAL A 28 -11.53 -16.39 11.27
C VAL A 28 -11.13 -14.94 11.09
N THR A 29 -9.92 -14.62 11.52
CA THR A 29 -9.38 -13.26 11.37
C THR A 29 -8.55 -13.14 10.11
N PRO A 30 -8.66 -12.04 9.34
CA PRO A 30 -7.76 -11.77 8.24
C PRO A 30 -6.34 -11.53 8.76
N ALA A 31 -5.33 -11.90 7.98
CA ALA A 31 -3.95 -11.63 8.32
C ALA A 31 -3.64 -10.11 8.33
N VAL A 32 -4.38 -9.33 7.52
CA VAL A 32 -4.25 -7.88 7.40
C VAL A 32 -5.53 -7.29 6.81
N VAL A 33 -5.85 -6.05 7.14
CA VAL A 33 -6.90 -5.28 6.46
C VAL A 33 -6.32 -4.05 5.78
N LYS A 34 -6.92 -3.66 4.64
CA LYS A 34 -6.43 -2.55 3.82
C LYS A 34 -7.58 -1.60 3.44
N PRO A 35 -7.97 -0.67 4.32
CA PRO A 35 -8.91 0.39 3.97
C PRO A 35 -8.27 1.37 2.98
N ASN A 36 -9.05 1.77 1.97
CA ASN A 36 -8.64 2.80 1.03
C ASN A 36 -9.21 4.15 1.48
N SER A 37 -8.33 5.12 1.77
CA SER A 37 -8.71 6.43 2.33
C SER A 37 -9.65 7.21 1.41
N ALA A 38 -9.52 7.06 0.09
CA ALA A 38 -10.32 7.79 -0.88
C ALA A 38 -11.84 7.55 -0.72
N TYR A 39 -12.25 6.35 -0.29
CA TYR A 39 -13.67 6.05 -0.04
C TYR A 39 -14.24 6.69 1.22
N TYR A 40 -13.38 7.17 2.10
CA TYR A 40 -13.75 7.95 3.28
C TYR A 40 -13.66 9.44 2.99
N GLU A 41 -12.57 9.88 2.36
CA GLU A 41 -12.35 11.26 1.94
C GLU A 41 -13.49 11.79 1.07
N CYS A 42 -14.03 10.99 0.13
CA CYS A 42 -15.13 11.40 -0.74
C CYS A 42 -16.48 11.51 -0.03
N VAL A 43 -16.62 10.99 1.18
CA VAL A 43 -17.86 11.09 1.96
C VAL A 43 -17.87 12.36 2.80
N SER A 44 -16.91 12.53 3.68
CA SER A 44 -16.81 13.71 4.55
C SER A 44 -15.53 13.67 5.41
N VAL A 45 -15.23 14.78 6.07
CA VAL A 45 -14.19 14.85 7.10
C VAL A 45 -14.52 13.92 8.28
N GLN A 46 -15.79 13.80 8.66
CA GLN A 46 -16.24 12.89 9.72
C GLN A 46 -15.99 11.43 9.35
N ALA A 47 -16.11 11.05 8.07
CA ALA A 47 -15.77 9.71 7.62
C ALA A 47 -14.27 9.39 7.80
N MET A 48 -13.39 10.38 7.72
CA MET A 48 -11.97 10.19 8.05
C MET A 48 -11.73 9.88 9.54
N LEU A 49 -12.54 10.46 10.43
CA LEU A 49 -12.52 10.09 11.84
C LEU A 49 -13.04 8.67 12.07
N VAL A 50 -14.05 8.26 11.31
CA VAL A 50 -14.53 6.86 11.30
C VAL A 50 -13.43 5.91 10.84
N LEU A 51 -12.70 6.26 9.77
CA LEU A 51 -11.55 5.48 9.32
C LEU A 51 -10.50 5.31 10.43
N GLN A 52 -10.15 6.40 11.10
CA GLN A 52 -9.20 6.37 12.22
C GLN A 52 -9.67 5.43 13.35
N GLN A 53 -10.95 5.50 13.71
CA GLN A 53 -11.53 4.63 14.73
C GLN A 53 -11.51 3.16 14.29
N LEU A 54 -11.89 2.85 13.05
CA LEU A 54 -11.86 1.49 12.51
C LEU A 54 -10.44 0.91 12.50
N ILE A 55 -9.43 1.70 12.14
CA ILE A 55 -8.04 1.27 12.24
C ILE A 55 -7.70 0.87 13.69
N ALA A 56 -8.07 1.69 14.67
CA ALA A 56 -7.83 1.40 16.07
C ALA A 56 -8.57 0.11 16.53
N ASP A 57 -9.82 -0.07 16.09
CA ASP A 57 -10.63 -1.24 16.44
C ASP A 57 -10.01 -2.53 15.89
N TYR A 58 -9.60 -2.56 14.61
CA TYR A 58 -8.94 -3.71 14.00
C TYR A 58 -7.59 -4.03 14.66
N LYS A 59 -6.77 -3.01 14.93
CA LYS A 59 -5.50 -3.18 15.64
C LYS A 59 -5.69 -3.71 17.06
N SER A 60 -6.70 -3.24 17.77
CA SER A 60 -7.04 -3.74 19.11
C SER A 60 -7.45 -5.23 19.09
N ALA A 61 -7.93 -5.72 17.95
CA ALA A 61 -8.22 -7.12 17.71
C ALA A 61 -6.99 -7.92 17.23
N GLY A 62 -5.80 -7.32 17.19
CA GLY A 62 -4.56 -7.96 16.73
C GLY A 62 -4.44 -8.08 15.22
N ILE A 63 -5.23 -7.32 14.45
CA ILE A 63 -5.21 -7.36 12.98
C ILE A 63 -4.43 -6.16 12.46
N PRO A 64 -3.29 -6.35 11.78
CA PRO A 64 -2.51 -5.27 11.17
C PRO A 64 -3.32 -4.52 10.10
N VAL A 65 -3.00 -3.23 9.92
CA VAL A 65 -3.71 -2.36 8.98
C VAL A 65 -2.75 -1.68 8.02
N ILE A 66 -3.00 -1.85 6.71
CA ILE A 66 -2.34 -1.10 5.64
C ILE A 66 -3.26 0.05 5.22
N LEU A 67 -2.86 1.30 5.43
CA LEU A 67 -3.59 2.46 4.94
C LEU A 67 -3.32 2.64 3.43
N ASP A 68 -4.33 2.33 2.60
CA ASP A 68 -4.21 2.51 1.15
C ASP A 68 -4.51 3.96 0.76
N ALA A 69 -3.48 4.82 0.83
CA ALA A 69 -3.58 6.25 0.59
C ALA A 69 -2.77 6.74 -0.62
N LYS A 70 -1.88 5.89 -1.15
CA LYS A 70 -1.02 6.16 -2.31
C LYS A 70 -0.39 7.55 -2.29
N ARG A 71 0.25 7.87 -1.14
CA ARG A 71 0.87 9.19 -0.93
C ARG A 71 2.04 9.38 -1.88
N GLY A 72 2.18 10.59 -2.39
CA GLY A 72 3.24 10.99 -3.31
C GLY A 72 3.46 12.48 -3.19
N ASP A 73 4.49 12.86 -2.43
CA ASP A 73 4.94 14.23 -2.22
C ASP A 73 6.44 14.19 -1.87
N ILE A 74 7.08 15.30 -1.66
CA ILE A 74 8.52 15.38 -1.43
C ILE A 74 8.84 16.00 -0.05
N GLY A 75 10.02 15.64 0.46
CA GLY A 75 10.63 16.28 1.61
C GLY A 75 9.70 16.41 2.82
N LYS A 76 9.48 17.65 3.29
CA LYS A 76 8.69 17.92 4.49
C LYS A 76 7.21 17.50 4.35
N SER A 77 6.61 17.63 3.17
CA SER A 77 5.23 17.20 2.94
C SER A 77 5.12 15.69 3.03
N SER A 78 6.07 14.96 2.44
CA SER A 78 6.12 13.50 2.55
C SER A 78 6.31 13.05 4.00
N ALA A 79 7.17 13.72 4.77
CA ALA A 79 7.34 13.47 6.20
C ALA A 79 6.05 13.72 7.00
N ALA A 80 5.28 14.76 6.65
CA ALA A 80 3.99 15.03 7.27
C ALA A 80 2.96 13.93 6.96
N TYR A 81 2.96 13.39 5.74
CA TYR A 81 2.13 12.25 5.38
C TYR A 81 2.53 10.96 6.11
N ALA A 82 3.82 10.73 6.31
CA ALA A 82 4.30 9.60 7.12
C ALA A 82 3.83 9.74 8.58
N THR A 83 3.94 10.94 9.16
CA THR A 83 3.40 11.26 10.49
C THR A 83 1.89 11.03 10.55
N ALA A 84 1.14 11.47 9.55
CA ALA A 84 -0.30 11.23 9.49
C ALA A 84 -0.61 9.72 9.47
N ALA A 85 0.06 8.94 8.62
CA ALA A 85 -0.17 7.50 8.50
C ALA A 85 0.14 6.75 9.81
N TYR A 86 1.30 7.00 10.41
CA TYR A 86 1.80 6.19 11.51
C TYR A 86 1.45 6.74 12.89
N ASP A 87 1.42 8.06 13.05
CA ASP A 87 1.22 8.67 14.38
C ASP A 87 -0.22 9.14 14.61
N VAL A 88 -0.96 9.51 13.54
CA VAL A 88 -2.36 9.93 13.64
C VAL A 88 -3.31 8.76 13.38
N TYR A 89 -3.20 8.10 12.22
CA TYR A 89 -4.03 6.93 11.91
C TYR A 89 -3.57 5.66 12.62
N LYS A 90 -2.32 5.60 13.09
CA LYS A 90 -1.73 4.41 13.72
C LYS A 90 -1.71 3.19 12.81
N ALA A 91 -1.65 3.37 11.49
CA ALA A 91 -1.52 2.29 10.54
C ALA A 91 -0.16 1.59 10.69
N ASP A 92 -0.11 0.29 10.39
CA ASP A 92 1.14 -0.48 10.41
C ASP A 92 1.93 -0.29 9.12
N ALA A 93 1.21 -0.09 8.00
CA ALA A 93 1.84 0.23 6.73
C ALA A 93 0.97 1.21 5.92
N VAL A 94 1.56 1.81 4.89
CA VAL A 94 0.88 2.74 3.98
C VAL A 94 1.34 2.51 2.54
N THR A 95 0.47 2.75 1.57
CA THR A 95 0.84 2.72 0.15
C THR A 95 1.39 4.08 -0.29
N VAL A 96 2.50 4.07 -1.04
CA VAL A 96 3.22 5.27 -1.48
C VAL A 96 3.59 5.21 -2.97
N SER A 97 3.64 6.37 -3.61
CA SER A 97 4.06 6.50 -5.00
C SER A 97 5.57 6.74 -5.10
N PRO A 98 6.31 6.02 -5.96
CA PRO A 98 7.74 6.23 -6.16
C PRO A 98 8.07 7.34 -7.16
N TRP A 99 7.07 7.94 -7.80
CA TRP A 99 7.26 8.80 -8.97
C TRP A 99 8.23 9.96 -8.72
N MET A 100 8.29 10.48 -7.52
CA MET A 100 9.21 11.57 -7.15
C MET A 100 10.50 11.07 -6.47
N GLY A 101 10.80 9.77 -6.55
CA GLY A 101 12.07 9.20 -6.09
C GLY A 101 12.21 9.06 -4.58
N ALA A 102 13.46 9.02 -4.12
CA ALA A 102 13.81 8.79 -2.72
C ALA A 102 13.19 9.82 -1.75
N ASP A 103 13.05 11.06 -2.17
CA ASP A 103 12.45 12.12 -1.36
C ASP A 103 10.98 11.88 -1.03
N SER A 104 10.30 11.10 -1.88
CA SER A 104 8.90 10.70 -1.68
C SER A 104 8.77 9.50 -0.75
N VAL A 105 9.61 8.49 -0.91
CA VAL A 105 9.52 7.21 -0.21
C VAL A 105 10.28 7.21 1.12
N GLY A 106 11.46 7.84 1.15
CA GLY A 106 12.35 7.82 2.31
C GLY A 106 11.69 8.19 3.66
N PRO A 107 10.84 9.22 3.74
CA PRO A 107 10.18 9.58 4.99
C PRO A 107 9.29 8.49 5.60
N PHE A 108 8.87 7.50 4.80
CA PHE A 108 8.08 6.36 5.28
C PHE A 108 8.93 5.18 5.79
N ILE A 109 10.24 5.25 5.61
CA ILE A 109 11.19 4.31 6.21
C ILE A 109 11.56 4.83 7.59
N ARG A 110 11.06 4.21 8.63
CA ARG A 110 11.33 4.59 10.02
C ARG A 110 12.15 3.52 10.69
N GLU A 111 13.44 3.74 10.77
CA GLU A 111 14.36 2.83 11.46
C GLU A 111 13.90 2.55 12.89
N ASN A 112 14.06 1.32 13.32
CA ASN A 112 13.66 0.83 14.64
C ASN A 112 12.15 0.97 14.96
N SER A 113 11.29 1.01 13.94
CA SER A 113 9.84 0.95 14.07
C SER A 113 9.30 -0.35 13.47
N GLU A 114 8.04 -0.66 13.77
CA GLU A 114 7.30 -1.76 13.14
C GLU A 114 6.51 -1.31 11.91
N ASN A 115 6.70 -0.04 11.49
CA ASN A 115 5.98 0.53 10.36
C ASN A 115 6.65 0.20 9.04
N GLY A 116 5.86 -0.02 7.99
CA GLY A 116 6.33 -0.27 6.65
C GLY A 116 5.59 0.52 5.58
N ALA A 117 6.11 0.52 4.36
CA ALA A 117 5.42 1.11 3.22
C ALA A 117 5.39 0.16 2.03
N TYR A 118 4.27 0.17 1.29
CA TYR A 118 4.13 -0.53 0.02
C TYR A 118 4.24 0.47 -1.13
N VAL A 119 5.31 0.36 -1.89
CA VAL A 119 5.61 1.24 -3.03
C VAL A 119 4.85 0.74 -4.26
N LEU A 120 4.19 1.65 -5.00
CA LEU A 120 3.53 1.28 -6.26
C LEU A 120 4.59 0.87 -7.29
N LEU A 121 4.61 -0.42 -7.62
CA LEU A 121 5.56 -0.97 -8.59
C LEU A 121 4.88 -1.22 -9.94
N ARG A 122 3.90 -2.12 -9.96
CA ARG A 122 3.15 -2.48 -11.15
C ARG A 122 1.66 -2.50 -10.82
N THR A 123 0.91 -1.53 -11.34
CA THR A 123 -0.49 -1.34 -10.97
C THR A 123 -1.45 -2.03 -11.95
N SER A 124 -2.64 -2.40 -11.47
CA SER A 124 -3.60 -3.23 -12.21
C SER A 124 -4.49 -2.46 -13.21
N ASN A 125 -4.41 -1.12 -13.22
CA ASN A 125 -5.23 -0.28 -14.10
C ASN A 125 -4.68 -0.22 -15.53
N LYS A 126 -5.57 -0.03 -16.50
CA LYS A 126 -5.19 0.06 -17.93
C LYS A 126 -4.17 1.17 -18.23
N GLY A 127 -4.26 2.31 -17.56
CA GLY A 127 -3.32 3.42 -17.73
C GLY A 127 -1.90 3.16 -17.20
N ALA A 128 -1.66 2.00 -16.57
CA ALA A 128 -0.31 1.60 -16.19
C ALA A 128 0.64 1.53 -17.40
N HIS A 129 0.11 1.13 -18.57
CA HIS A 129 0.86 1.07 -19.83
C HIS A 129 1.44 2.44 -20.28
N ASP A 130 0.87 3.55 -19.84
CA ASP A 130 1.32 4.88 -20.25
C ASP A 130 2.77 5.17 -19.78
N PHE A 131 3.18 4.57 -18.65
CA PHE A 131 4.49 4.83 -18.04
C PHE A 131 5.23 3.56 -17.60
N GLN A 132 4.53 2.58 -17.03
CA GLN A 132 5.19 1.45 -16.38
C GLN A 132 5.79 0.46 -17.39
N ASP A 133 5.25 0.39 -18.60
CA ASP A 133 5.74 -0.48 -19.69
C ASP A 133 6.71 0.23 -20.63
N LEU A 134 7.02 1.51 -20.37
CA LEU A 134 7.97 2.23 -21.21
C LEU A 134 9.34 1.55 -21.16
N PRO A 135 9.98 1.33 -22.31
CA PRO A 135 11.35 0.82 -22.35
C PRO A 135 12.31 1.89 -21.85
N VAL A 136 13.10 1.56 -20.84
CA VAL A 136 14.11 2.44 -20.26
C VAL A 136 15.47 1.77 -20.27
N SER A 137 16.53 2.53 -20.57
CA SER A 137 17.90 2.05 -20.42
C SER A 137 18.26 1.99 -18.93
N ARG A 138 18.83 0.87 -18.50
CA ARG A 138 19.18 0.63 -17.10
C ARG A 138 20.67 0.82 -16.81
N SER A 139 21.48 0.91 -17.88
CA SER A 139 22.92 1.13 -17.81
C SER A 139 23.38 1.94 -19.03
N ASP A 140 24.69 2.20 -19.12
CA ASP A 140 25.29 2.84 -20.29
C ASP A 140 25.30 1.94 -21.56
N ASP A 141 25.00 0.64 -21.42
CA ASP A 141 24.81 -0.25 -22.56
C ASP A 141 23.41 -0.03 -23.17
N PRO A 142 23.30 0.45 -24.42
CA PRO A 142 22.00 0.70 -25.04
C PRO A 142 21.16 -0.56 -25.28
N ARG A 143 21.73 -1.74 -25.06
CA ARG A 143 21.02 -3.04 -25.16
C ARG A 143 20.41 -3.46 -23.83
N ASP A 144 20.82 -2.84 -22.72
CA ASP A 144 20.25 -3.08 -21.39
C ASP A 144 18.98 -2.24 -21.20
N VAL A 145 17.91 -2.70 -21.84
CA VAL A 145 16.60 -2.06 -21.83
C VAL A 145 15.58 -2.97 -21.19
N ALA A 146 14.83 -2.43 -20.27
CA ALA A 146 13.70 -3.12 -19.62
C ALA A 146 12.53 -2.17 -19.43
N GLU A 147 11.36 -2.71 -19.07
CA GLU A 147 10.20 -1.90 -18.73
C GLU A 147 10.47 -1.06 -17.48
N ALA A 148 9.91 0.16 -17.44
CA ALA A 148 10.17 1.15 -16.39
C ALA A 148 9.88 0.63 -14.97
N PHE A 149 8.94 -0.31 -14.81
CA PHE A 149 8.65 -0.89 -13.51
C PHE A 149 9.83 -1.68 -12.91
N TYR A 150 10.75 -2.24 -13.71
CA TYR A 150 11.96 -2.86 -13.19
C TYR A 150 12.90 -1.83 -12.54
N SER A 151 12.97 -0.61 -13.11
CA SER A 151 13.74 0.47 -12.47
C SER A 151 13.15 0.86 -11.11
N VAL A 152 11.83 0.77 -10.97
CA VAL A 152 11.18 0.95 -9.66
C VAL A 152 11.52 -0.18 -8.70
N ALA A 153 11.57 -1.44 -9.18
CA ALA A 153 11.99 -2.58 -8.35
C ALA A 153 13.42 -2.40 -7.84
N ASP A 154 14.35 -1.98 -8.71
CA ASP A 154 15.74 -1.68 -8.33
C ASP A 154 15.80 -0.62 -7.24
N LYS A 155 15.01 0.44 -7.39
CA LYS A 155 14.97 1.52 -6.40
C LYS A 155 14.33 1.10 -5.07
N ILE A 156 13.32 0.25 -5.07
CA ILE A 156 12.77 -0.32 -3.83
C ILE A 156 13.87 -1.10 -3.09
N MET A 157 14.59 -1.97 -3.79
CA MET A 157 15.69 -2.75 -3.20
C MET A 157 16.82 -1.85 -2.66
N GLU A 158 17.19 -0.79 -3.41
CA GLU A 158 18.20 0.18 -2.99
C GLU A 158 17.76 0.95 -1.74
N TRP A 159 16.52 1.47 -1.71
CA TRP A 159 16.01 2.28 -0.61
C TRP A 159 15.73 1.47 0.65
N ASP A 160 15.29 0.24 0.50
CA ASP A 160 15.07 -0.67 1.63
C ASP A 160 16.38 -1.16 2.24
N ALA A 161 17.43 -1.28 1.44
CA ALA A 161 18.76 -1.75 1.85
C ALA A 161 18.72 -3.04 2.72
N ASN A 162 17.77 -3.94 2.44
CA ASN A 162 17.46 -5.16 3.21
C ASN A 162 17.00 -4.92 4.66
N LEU A 163 16.45 -3.75 4.96
CA LEU A 163 15.89 -3.43 6.28
C LEU A 163 14.50 -4.03 6.49
N GLY A 164 13.80 -4.39 5.41
CA GLY A 164 12.48 -5.01 5.46
C GLY A 164 11.32 -4.04 5.73
N TYR A 165 11.52 -2.74 5.52
CA TYR A 165 10.50 -1.72 5.70
C TYR A 165 9.66 -1.47 4.45
N LEU A 166 10.17 -1.86 3.28
CA LEU A 166 9.48 -1.65 2.01
C LEU A 166 8.94 -2.95 1.42
N GLY A 167 7.70 -2.87 0.99
CA GLY A 167 7.05 -3.83 0.11
C GLY A 167 6.70 -3.19 -1.22
N ALA A 168 6.13 -3.97 -2.12
CA ALA A 168 5.70 -3.48 -3.43
C ALA A 168 4.24 -3.81 -3.71
N VAL A 169 3.54 -2.87 -4.37
CA VAL A 169 2.20 -3.11 -4.92
C VAL A 169 2.35 -3.68 -6.33
N VAL A 170 1.89 -4.90 -6.54
CA VAL A 170 1.90 -5.57 -7.85
C VAL A 170 0.49 -6.09 -8.14
N GLY A 171 -0.14 -5.60 -9.21
CA GLY A 171 -1.51 -5.95 -9.55
C GLY A 171 -1.67 -7.42 -10.00
N ALA A 172 -2.76 -8.07 -9.60
CA ALA A 172 -3.07 -9.45 -9.97
C ALA A 172 -3.55 -9.62 -11.42
N THR A 173 -3.78 -8.54 -12.16
CA THR A 173 -4.32 -8.58 -13.53
C THR A 173 -3.32 -9.10 -14.57
N HIS A 174 -2.05 -9.17 -14.20
CA HIS A 174 -0.95 -9.62 -15.06
C HIS A 174 -0.10 -10.66 -14.33
N PRO A 175 -0.54 -11.91 -14.18
CA PRO A 175 0.15 -12.93 -13.41
C PRO A 175 1.57 -13.23 -13.91
N GLU A 176 1.80 -13.14 -15.23
CA GLU A 176 3.12 -13.34 -15.84
C GLU A 176 4.12 -12.25 -15.40
N GLU A 177 3.65 -11.03 -15.19
CA GLU A 177 4.49 -9.94 -14.70
C GLU A 177 4.82 -10.13 -13.23
N LEU A 178 3.86 -10.60 -12.42
CA LEU A 178 4.11 -10.93 -11.02
C LEU A 178 5.17 -12.04 -10.88
N GLU A 179 5.11 -13.08 -11.72
CA GLU A 179 6.12 -14.15 -11.76
C GLU A 179 7.51 -13.58 -12.12
N LYS A 180 7.58 -12.76 -13.17
CA LYS A 180 8.83 -12.12 -13.60
C LYS A 180 9.42 -11.22 -12.52
N ILE A 181 8.60 -10.36 -11.89
CA ILE A 181 9.04 -9.47 -10.81
C ILE A 181 9.54 -10.30 -9.62
N THR A 182 8.84 -11.36 -9.25
CA THR A 182 9.26 -12.26 -8.17
C THR A 182 10.61 -12.90 -8.49
N ALA A 183 10.76 -13.48 -9.68
CA ALA A 183 12.03 -14.08 -10.10
C ALA A 183 13.17 -13.04 -10.12
N TYR A 184 12.86 -11.82 -10.53
CA TYR A 184 13.80 -10.71 -10.57
C TYR A 184 14.31 -10.34 -9.18
N THR A 185 13.44 -10.13 -8.20
CA THR A 185 13.82 -9.76 -6.84
C THR A 185 14.59 -10.89 -6.13
N VAL A 186 14.17 -12.14 -6.33
CA VAL A 186 14.87 -13.33 -5.81
C VAL A 186 16.28 -13.45 -6.39
N ALA A 187 16.45 -13.20 -7.72
CA ALA A 187 17.77 -13.22 -8.34
C ALA A 187 18.73 -12.16 -7.75
N HIS A 188 18.19 -11.05 -7.28
CA HIS A 188 18.93 -9.99 -6.58
C HIS A 188 19.09 -10.25 -5.07
N LYS A 189 18.66 -11.43 -4.57
CA LYS A 189 18.73 -11.81 -3.15
C LYS A 189 18.03 -10.82 -2.21
N HIS A 190 16.94 -10.22 -2.69
CA HIS A 190 16.13 -9.29 -1.93
C HIS A 190 14.68 -9.77 -1.91
N GLU A 191 14.18 -10.15 -0.74
CA GLU A 191 12.80 -10.57 -0.56
C GLU A 191 11.94 -9.35 -0.30
N ILE A 192 11.11 -8.98 -1.28
CA ILE A 192 10.14 -7.88 -1.18
C ILE A 192 8.75 -8.46 -0.93
N PRO A 193 8.07 -8.12 0.16
CA PRO A 193 6.67 -8.51 0.34
C PRO A 193 5.76 -7.81 -0.67
N PHE A 194 4.87 -8.56 -1.32
CA PHE A 194 3.94 -8.01 -2.29
C PHE A 194 2.54 -7.79 -1.71
N LEU A 195 1.99 -6.61 -1.97
CA LEU A 195 0.57 -6.32 -1.85
C LEU A 195 -0.06 -6.49 -3.24
N ILE A 196 -0.92 -7.49 -3.40
CA ILE A 196 -1.45 -7.91 -4.72
C ILE A 196 -2.94 -7.55 -4.82
N PRO A 197 -3.29 -6.32 -5.26
CA PRO A 197 -4.67 -5.93 -5.47
C PRO A 197 -5.23 -6.48 -6.80
N GLY A 198 -6.58 -6.57 -6.86
CA GLY A 198 -7.28 -6.95 -8.10
C GLY A 198 -7.47 -8.45 -8.26
N VAL A 199 -7.26 -9.25 -7.23
CA VAL A 199 -7.73 -10.64 -7.20
C VAL A 199 -9.24 -10.57 -7.02
N SER A 200 -9.99 -10.79 -8.11
CA SER A 200 -11.44 -10.97 -8.07
C SER A 200 -11.77 -12.43 -8.35
N ILE A 201 -12.70 -12.94 -7.55
CA ILE A 201 -13.29 -14.27 -7.74
C ILE A 201 -14.41 -14.17 -8.77
#